data_cf49df3ab069abde01a9e7609228beab
#
_entry.id   cf49df3ab069abde01a9e7609228beab
#
_cell.length_a   1.000
_cell.length_b   1.000
_cell.length_c   1.000
_cell.angle_alpha   90.00
_cell.angle_beta   90.00
_cell.angle_gamma   90.00
#
_symmetry.space_group_name_H-M   'P 1'
#
loop_
_entity.id
_entity.type
_entity.pdbx_description
1 polymer ?
#
loop_
_entity_poly.entity_id
_entity_poly.type
_entity_poly.pdbx_seq_one_letter_code
_entity_poly.pdbx_strand_id
1 'polypeptide(L)'
;MEHKQHKNKSEISVLHLSEFNLPSIGEFSNKNYISFGENNLYPQYLLELYNGSSINSAIIKGVSAMIYGQGLEATDRESSREHKEQWLRLKSLLRHSQKDLLKCLAFDLKLFGMCYVNVIWNKPRTKIAQLHHVPAQYV
;
A
#
# COMPACT_ATOMS: atom_id res chain seq x y z
N MET A 1 -31.85 -45.84 47.03
CA MET A 1 -31.84 -45.15 45.72
C MET A 1 -31.09 -43.84 45.90
N GLU A 2 -29.79 -43.79 45.56
CA GLU A 2 -28.98 -42.58 45.65
C GLU A 2 -29.03 -41.85 44.34
N HIS A 3 -29.55 -40.60 44.37
CA HIS A 3 -29.49 -39.68 43.24
C HIS A 3 -28.11 -39.05 43.16
N LYS A 4 -27.26 -39.52 42.23
CA LYS A 4 -26.05 -38.81 41.83
C LYS A 4 -26.40 -37.54 41.04
N GLN A 5 -26.22 -36.38 41.67
CA GLN A 5 -26.24 -35.08 40.95
C GLN A 5 -24.94 -34.96 40.15
N HIS A 6 -25.08 -34.96 38.82
CA HIS A 6 -24.02 -34.52 37.89
C HIS A 6 -23.87 -33.01 37.99
N LYS A 7 -22.81 -32.53 38.65
CA LYS A 7 -22.35 -31.15 38.58
C LYS A 7 -21.73 -30.94 37.21
N ASN A 8 -22.44 -30.27 36.28
CA ASN A 8 -21.84 -29.70 35.08
C ASN A 8 -20.86 -28.62 35.51
N LYS A 9 -19.56 -28.91 35.46
CA LYS A 9 -18.51 -27.89 35.48
C LYS A 9 -18.47 -27.24 34.11
N SER A 10 -18.97 -26.02 33.99
CA SER A 10 -18.69 -25.18 32.86
C SER A 10 -17.20 -24.79 32.91
N GLU A 11 -16.40 -25.37 32.04
CA GLU A 11 -15.03 -24.92 31.82
C GLU A 11 -15.09 -23.59 31.04
N ILE A 12 -14.73 -22.50 31.72
CA ILE A 12 -14.53 -21.21 31.07
C ILE A 12 -13.12 -21.25 30.47
N SER A 13 -13.02 -21.45 29.16
CA SER A 13 -11.76 -21.30 28.46
C SER A 13 -11.50 -19.80 28.25
N VAL A 14 -10.51 -19.25 28.94
CA VAL A 14 -10.01 -17.91 28.71
C VAL A 14 -9.10 -17.95 27.49
N LEU A 15 -9.59 -17.45 26.36
CA LEU A 15 -8.74 -17.19 25.21
C LEU A 15 -7.89 -15.95 25.51
N HIS A 16 -6.61 -16.14 25.79
CA HIS A 16 -5.64 -15.08 25.76
C HIS A 16 -5.49 -14.62 24.30
N LEU A 17 -6.14 -13.53 23.93
CA LEU A 17 -5.75 -12.79 22.76
C LEU A 17 -4.32 -12.32 23.00
N SER A 18 -3.37 -12.84 22.20
CA SER A 18 -1.98 -12.41 22.27
C SER A 18 -1.92 -10.88 22.26
N GLU A 19 -1.19 -10.30 23.21
CA GLU A 19 -0.95 -8.87 23.24
C GLU A 19 -0.38 -8.44 21.88
N PHE A 20 -1.08 -7.52 21.26
CA PHE A 20 -0.72 -7.00 19.97
C PHE A 20 0.43 -6.02 20.17
N ASN A 21 1.66 -6.51 20.09
CA ASN A 21 2.84 -5.65 20.17
C ASN A 21 2.98 -4.84 18.88
N LEU A 22 2.63 -3.56 18.97
CA LEU A 22 2.95 -2.62 17.90
C LEU A 22 4.48 -2.57 17.73
N PRO A 23 5.00 -2.70 16.50
CA PRO A 23 6.42 -2.55 16.26
C PRO A 23 6.86 -1.14 16.70
N SER A 24 7.85 -1.09 17.61
CA SER A 24 8.40 0.17 18.07
C SER A 24 9.19 0.83 16.94
N ILE A 25 8.96 2.13 16.74
CA ILE A 25 9.81 2.93 15.86
C ILE A 25 11.08 3.22 16.65
N GLY A 26 12.18 2.55 16.31
CA GLY A 26 13.49 2.77 16.94
C GLY A 26 14.13 4.05 16.41
N GLU A 27 14.43 5.00 17.30
CA GLU A 27 15.30 6.12 16.97
C GLU A 27 16.76 5.69 17.09
N PHE A 28 17.49 5.68 15.98
CA PHE A 28 18.94 5.43 15.99
C PHE A 28 19.69 6.76 15.91
N SER A 29 20.28 7.20 17.04
CA SER A 29 20.88 8.53 17.19
C SER A 29 22.16 8.77 16.37
N ASN A 30 22.71 7.76 15.70
CA ASN A 30 23.96 7.86 14.96
C ASN A 30 23.85 7.59 13.45
N LYS A 31 22.63 7.52 12.89
CA LYS A 31 22.40 7.29 11.46
C LYS A 31 21.63 8.46 10.86
N ASN A 32 21.97 8.82 9.62
CA ASN A 32 21.28 9.88 8.88
C ASN A 32 19.85 9.49 8.44
N TYR A 33 19.33 8.38 8.93
CA TYR A 33 17.98 7.90 8.62
C TYR A 33 17.36 7.20 9.84
N ILE A 34 16.05 7.21 9.89
CA ILE A 34 15.25 6.49 10.89
C ILE A 34 14.70 5.24 10.21
N SER A 35 14.85 4.08 10.84
CA SER A 35 14.29 2.82 10.34
C SER A 35 12.77 2.83 10.46
N PHE A 36 12.08 2.27 9.46
CA PHE A 36 10.63 2.14 9.45
C PHE A 36 10.20 0.91 10.25
N GLY A 37 10.15 1.05 11.58
CA GLY A 37 10.03 -0.04 12.54
C GLY A 37 11.36 -0.75 12.79
N GLU A 38 11.32 -1.81 13.59
CA GLU A 38 12.49 -2.64 13.86
C GLU A 38 12.90 -3.35 12.56
N ASN A 39 14.16 -3.18 12.15
CA ASN A 39 14.72 -3.76 10.91
C ASN A 39 13.94 -3.42 9.62
N ASN A 40 13.26 -2.28 9.55
CA ASN A 40 12.38 -1.90 8.43
C ASN A 40 11.20 -2.87 8.18
N LEU A 41 10.75 -3.61 9.19
CA LEU A 41 9.69 -4.61 9.04
C LEU A 41 8.27 -4.03 9.19
N TYR A 42 8.12 -2.74 9.44
CA TYR A 42 6.80 -2.11 9.57
C TYR A 42 5.91 -2.26 8.32
N PRO A 43 6.42 -2.13 7.08
CA PRO A 43 5.60 -2.36 5.89
C PRO A 43 5.07 -3.81 5.78
N GLN A 44 5.87 -4.81 6.16
CA GLN A 44 5.44 -6.21 6.20
C GLN A 44 4.32 -6.41 7.23
N TYR A 45 4.46 -5.80 8.40
CA TYR A 45 3.44 -5.82 9.43
C TYR A 45 2.11 -5.21 8.95
N LEU A 46 2.15 -4.07 8.24
CA LEU A 46 0.95 -3.47 7.65
C LEU A 46 0.28 -4.41 6.64
N LEU A 47 1.08 -5.14 5.87
CA LEU A 47 0.58 -6.14 4.92
C LEU A 47 -0.06 -7.34 5.62
N GLU A 48 0.51 -7.79 6.73
CA GLU A 48 -0.08 -8.84 7.57
C GLU A 48 -1.43 -8.41 8.15
N LEU A 49 -1.54 -7.19 8.66
CA LEU A 49 -2.81 -6.61 9.12
C LEU A 49 -3.86 -6.52 8.01
N TYR A 50 -3.43 -6.12 6.82
CA TYR A 50 -4.29 -6.06 5.65
C TYR A 50 -4.80 -7.45 5.26
N ASN A 51 -3.95 -8.47 5.28
CA ASN A 51 -4.32 -9.84 4.93
C ASN A 51 -5.09 -10.56 6.05
N GLY A 52 -4.83 -10.20 7.31
CA GLY A 52 -5.44 -10.82 8.49
C GLY A 52 -6.88 -10.40 8.76
N SER A 53 -7.34 -9.27 8.19
CA SER A 53 -8.68 -8.74 8.42
C SER A 53 -9.41 -8.47 7.10
N SER A 54 -10.48 -9.21 6.84
CA SER A 54 -11.34 -9.02 5.67
C SER A 54 -11.99 -7.63 5.62
N ILE A 55 -12.38 -7.10 6.79
CA ILE A 55 -12.97 -5.76 6.90
C ILE A 55 -11.93 -4.70 6.56
N ASN A 56 -10.72 -4.78 7.15
CA ASN A 56 -9.65 -3.85 6.88
C ASN A 56 -9.24 -3.88 5.39
N SER A 57 -9.09 -5.08 4.81
CA SER A 57 -8.77 -5.22 3.39
C SER A 57 -9.84 -4.63 2.48
N ALA A 58 -11.13 -4.79 2.82
CA ALA A 58 -12.22 -4.20 2.05
C ALA A 58 -12.20 -2.66 2.10
N ILE A 59 -11.96 -2.08 3.29
CA ILE A 59 -11.84 -0.62 3.47
C ILE A 59 -10.66 -0.08 2.66
N ILE A 60 -9.48 -0.68 2.78
CA ILE A 60 -8.28 -0.23 2.06
C ILE A 60 -8.48 -0.31 0.55
N LYS A 61 -9.04 -1.42 0.03
CA LYS A 61 -9.39 -1.57 -1.38
C LYS A 61 -10.39 -0.51 -1.84
N GLY A 62 -11.45 -0.28 -1.07
CA GLY A 62 -12.47 0.72 -1.38
C GLY A 62 -11.89 2.13 -1.45
N VAL A 63 -11.09 2.53 -0.44
CA VAL A 63 -10.45 3.85 -0.42
C VAL A 63 -9.42 3.98 -1.54
N SER A 64 -8.61 2.94 -1.82
CA SER A 64 -7.66 2.95 -2.94
C SER A 64 -8.37 3.13 -4.29
N ALA A 65 -9.52 2.48 -4.46
CA ALA A 65 -10.35 2.66 -5.66
C ALA A 65 -10.91 4.09 -5.77
N MET A 66 -11.28 4.71 -4.65
CA MET A 66 -11.71 6.12 -4.62
C MET A 66 -10.56 7.08 -4.96
N ILE A 67 -9.34 6.84 -4.43
CA ILE A 67 -8.15 7.63 -4.76
C ILE A 67 -7.84 7.54 -6.25
N TYR A 68 -7.89 6.34 -6.82
CA TYR A 68 -7.68 6.14 -8.25
C TYR A 68 -8.79 6.79 -9.09
N GLY A 69 -10.06 6.71 -8.63
CA GLY A 69 -11.24 7.25 -9.30
C GLY A 69 -11.34 6.77 -10.75
N GLN A 70 -11.43 7.72 -11.68
CA GLN A 70 -11.42 7.46 -13.14
C GLN A 70 -10.02 7.52 -13.75
N GLY A 71 -8.98 7.62 -12.92
CA GLY A 71 -7.59 7.80 -13.36
C GLY A 71 -7.20 9.27 -13.47
N LEU A 72 -6.09 9.52 -14.18
CA LEU A 72 -5.60 10.88 -14.40
C LEU A 72 -6.39 11.56 -15.51
N GLU A 73 -6.81 12.78 -15.25
CA GLU A 73 -7.40 13.70 -16.22
C GLU A 73 -6.74 15.09 -16.12
N ALA A 74 -6.48 15.70 -17.27
CA ALA A 74 -5.97 17.07 -17.31
C ALA A 74 -7.13 18.03 -17.57
N THR A 75 -7.35 18.97 -16.66
CA THR A 75 -8.41 20.00 -16.77
C THR A 75 -8.15 20.96 -17.92
N ASP A 76 -6.88 21.30 -18.17
CA ASP A 76 -6.48 22.30 -19.16
C ASP A 76 -5.97 21.71 -20.48
N ARG A 77 -6.33 20.45 -20.79
CA ARG A 77 -5.84 19.74 -21.97
C ARG A 77 -6.16 20.42 -23.31
N GLU A 78 -7.20 21.24 -23.34
CA GLU A 78 -7.68 21.92 -24.55
C GLU A 78 -7.33 23.42 -24.58
N SER A 79 -6.72 23.94 -23.51
CA SER A 79 -6.41 25.38 -23.40
C SER A 79 -5.31 25.84 -24.36
N SER A 80 -4.40 24.93 -24.74
CA SER A 80 -3.37 25.23 -25.76
C SER A 80 -2.95 23.95 -26.50
N ARG A 81 -2.34 24.16 -27.70
CA ARG A 81 -1.76 23.04 -28.48
C ARG A 81 -0.66 22.31 -27.71
N GLU A 82 0.14 23.04 -26.96
CA GLU A 82 1.25 22.49 -26.17
C GLU A 82 0.72 21.59 -25.03
N HIS A 83 -0.30 22.03 -24.29
CA HIS A 83 -0.92 21.23 -23.24
C HIS A 83 -1.53 19.93 -23.79
N LYS A 84 -2.15 20.00 -24.96
CA LYS A 84 -2.67 18.82 -25.64
C LYS A 84 -1.57 17.82 -26.02
N GLU A 85 -0.45 18.31 -26.56
CA GLU A 85 0.69 17.45 -26.90
C GLU A 85 1.33 16.82 -25.66
N GLN A 86 1.49 17.57 -24.57
CA GLN A 86 1.99 17.05 -23.28
C GLN A 86 1.07 15.98 -22.70
N TRP A 87 -0.25 16.21 -22.75
CA TRP A 87 -1.24 15.24 -22.31
C TRP A 87 -1.19 13.94 -23.11
N LEU A 88 -1.10 14.02 -24.42
CA LEU A 88 -0.96 12.85 -25.30
C LEU A 88 0.33 12.08 -25.03
N ARG A 89 1.41 12.79 -24.74
CA ARG A 89 2.68 12.18 -24.31
C ARG A 89 2.54 11.41 -23.01
N LEU A 90 1.92 12.02 -21.99
CA LEU A 90 1.68 11.35 -20.70
C LEU A 90 0.80 10.12 -20.87
N LYS A 91 -0.29 10.21 -21.61
CA LYS A 91 -1.15 9.04 -21.93
C LYS A 91 -0.38 7.94 -22.63
N SER A 92 0.46 8.28 -23.60
CA SER A 92 1.29 7.32 -24.31
C SER A 92 2.29 6.65 -23.36
N LEU A 93 2.95 7.43 -22.48
CA LEU A 93 3.87 6.91 -21.48
C LEU A 93 3.18 5.92 -20.53
N LEU A 94 2.03 6.29 -19.97
CA LEU A 94 1.26 5.42 -19.07
C LEU A 94 0.77 4.14 -19.77
N ARG A 95 0.43 4.22 -21.06
CA ARG A 95 0.02 3.06 -21.85
C ARG A 95 1.17 2.07 -22.09
N HIS A 96 2.41 2.56 -22.22
CA HIS A 96 3.60 1.73 -22.43
C HIS A 96 4.28 1.32 -21.12
N SER A 97 3.80 1.82 -20.00
CA SER A 97 4.27 1.49 -18.66
C SER A 97 3.60 0.22 -18.12
N GLN A 98 3.90 -0.13 -16.88
CA GLN A 98 3.26 -1.25 -16.21
C GLN A 98 1.74 -1.10 -16.20
N LYS A 99 1.03 -2.19 -16.52
CA LYS A 99 -0.43 -2.24 -16.42
C LYS A 99 -0.88 -1.93 -15.00
N ASP A 100 -1.94 -1.13 -14.88
CA ASP A 100 -2.52 -0.74 -13.60
C ASP A 100 -1.57 0.01 -12.64
N LEU A 101 -0.48 0.61 -13.17
CA LEU A 101 0.50 1.38 -12.39
C LEU A 101 -0.18 2.32 -11.37
N LEU A 102 -1.11 3.15 -11.83
CA LEU A 102 -1.78 4.14 -10.98
C LEU A 102 -2.62 3.50 -9.86
N LYS A 103 -3.22 2.34 -10.12
CA LYS A 103 -3.96 1.61 -9.08
C LYS A 103 -3.02 1.03 -8.02
N CYS A 104 -1.87 0.50 -8.44
CA CYS A 104 -0.85 0.02 -7.52
C CYS A 104 -0.31 1.15 -6.64
N LEU A 105 -0.04 2.32 -7.22
CA LEU A 105 0.40 3.50 -6.47
C LEU A 105 -0.66 4.00 -5.49
N ALA A 106 -1.93 4.03 -5.89
CA ALA A 106 -3.04 4.42 -5.01
C ALA A 106 -3.19 3.44 -3.85
N PHE A 107 -2.99 2.14 -4.09
CA PHE A 107 -3.03 1.11 -3.06
C PHE A 107 -1.87 1.25 -2.08
N ASP A 108 -0.63 1.39 -2.56
CA ASP A 108 0.55 1.56 -1.71
C ASP A 108 0.45 2.84 -0.88
N LEU A 109 0.02 3.95 -1.49
CA LEU A 109 -0.19 5.21 -0.80
C LEU A 109 -1.21 5.07 0.34
N LYS A 110 -2.29 4.29 0.13
CA LYS A 110 -3.29 4.07 1.18
C LYS A 110 -2.81 3.12 2.26
N LEU A 111 -2.10 2.04 1.91
CA LEU A 111 -1.67 1.01 2.86
C LEU A 111 -0.44 1.43 3.65
N PHE A 112 0.58 1.97 2.97
CA PHE A 112 1.89 2.27 3.55
C PHE A 112 2.12 3.76 3.83
N GLY A 113 1.27 4.66 3.28
CA GLY A 113 1.49 6.11 3.32
C GLY A 113 2.57 6.59 2.35
N MET A 114 3.15 5.70 1.55
CA MET A 114 4.21 5.98 0.58
C MET A 114 4.04 5.11 -0.66
N CYS A 115 4.55 5.56 -1.78
CA CYS A 115 4.57 4.79 -3.02
C CYS A 115 5.84 5.10 -3.82
N TYR A 116 6.34 4.12 -4.55
CA TYR A 116 7.59 4.24 -5.28
C TYR A 116 7.40 3.88 -6.75
N VAL A 117 8.09 4.63 -7.59
CA VAL A 117 8.07 4.44 -9.05
C VAL A 117 9.49 4.34 -9.56
N ASN A 118 9.80 3.24 -10.23
CA ASN A 118 11.04 3.12 -10.99
C ASN A 118 10.86 3.77 -12.37
N VAL A 119 11.71 4.75 -12.65
CA VAL A 119 11.70 5.49 -13.90
C VAL A 119 12.77 4.94 -14.84
N ILE A 120 12.33 4.34 -15.94
CA ILE A 120 13.22 3.83 -16.97
C ILE A 120 13.39 4.87 -18.06
N TRP A 121 14.62 5.28 -18.28
CA TRP A 121 14.99 6.24 -19.30
C TRP A 121 15.27 5.55 -20.63
N ASN A 122 15.11 6.29 -21.73
CA ASN A 122 15.56 5.85 -23.03
C ASN A 122 17.11 5.78 -23.08
N LYS A 123 17.66 5.09 -24.07
CA LYS A 123 19.13 4.89 -24.23
C LYS A 123 19.93 6.19 -24.16
N PRO A 124 19.53 7.33 -24.82
CA PRO A 124 20.24 8.59 -24.70
C PRO A 124 19.88 9.39 -23.43
N ARG A 125 19.06 8.86 -22.51
CA ARG A 125 18.60 9.50 -21.26
C ARG A 125 17.95 10.88 -21.44
N THR A 126 17.31 11.12 -22.59
CA THR A 126 16.63 12.39 -22.89
C THR A 126 15.14 12.37 -22.59
N LYS A 127 14.54 11.18 -22.50
CA LYS A 127 13.10 10.99 -22.26
C LYS A 127 12.85 9.77 -21.41
N ILE A 128 11.80 9.83 -20.61
CA ILE A 128 11.28 8.66 -19.88
C ILE A 128 10.68 7.69 -20.88
N ALA A 129 11.11 6.43 -20.85
CA ALA A 129 10.63 5.36 -21.70
C ALA A 129 9.47 4.61 -21.06
N GLN A 130 9.60 4.25 -19.77
CA GLN A 130 8.61 3.48 -19.03
C GLN A 130 8.62 3.84 -17.54
N LEU A 131 7.50 3.55 -16.88
CA LEU A 131 7.33 3.66 -15.44
C LEU A 131 6.90 2.30 -14.89
N HIS A 132 7.53 1.86 -13.80
CA HIS A 132 7.19 0.62 -13.12
C HIS A 132 6.95 0.88 -11.63
N HIS A 133 5.92 0.25 -11.09
CA HIS A 133 5.65 0.25 -9.66
C HIS A 133 6.72 -0.57 -8.93
N VAL A 134 7.22 -0.02 -7.83
CA VAL A 134 8.07 -0.75 -6.88
C VAL A 134 7.27 -0.88 -5.59
N PRO A 135 6.92 -2.10 -5.16
CA PRO A 135 6.15 -2.28 -3.94
C PRO A 135 6.89 -1.71 -2.73
N ALA A 136 6.20 -0.88 -1.94
CA ALA A 136 6.81 -0.16 -0.81
C ALA A 136 7.39 -1.06 0.27
N GLN A 137 6.95 -2.31 0.34
CA GLN A 137 7.49 -3.31 1.28
C GLN A 137 8.92 -3.76 1.01
N TYR A 138 9.47 -3.46 -0.17
CA TYR A 138 10.83 -3.87 -0.59
C TYR A 138 11.84 -2.71 -0.67
N VAL A 139 11.44 -1.52 -0.24
CA VAL A 139 12.26 -0.30 -0.31
C VAL A 139 12.77 0.16 1.10
#